data_50dc7e6063b6fc71b2690a3d7908d940
#
_entry.id   50dc7e6063b6fc71b2690a3d7908d940
#
_cell.length_a   1.000
_cell.length_b   1.000
_cell.length_c   1.000
_cell.angle_alpha   90.00
_cell.angle_beta   90.00
_cell.angle_gamma   90.00
#
_symmetry.space_group_name_H-M   'P 1'
#
loop_
_entity.id
_entity.type
_entity.pdbx_description
1 polymer ?
#
loop_
_entity_poly.entity_id
_entity_poly.type
_entity_poly.pdbx_seq_one_letter_code
_entity_poly.pdbx_strand_id
1 'polypeptide(L)'
;RFIKEAVEVYLKFSHERGFEGSALHDPLPLATIIAPELLTLKEYYVDVDISGGVSMGKTFADIFNVSKKPVNMKVAMNVRGADFVELFLQRMETLAKSIPG
;
A
#
# COMPACT_ATOMS: atom_id res chain seq x y z
N ARG A 1 -15.61 14.87 -9.81
CA ARG A 1 -16.11 15.73 -8.73
C ARG A 1 -16.29 15.00 -7.42
N PHE A 2 -17.01 13.89 -7.43
CA PHE A 2 -17.20 13.07 -6.22
C PHE A 2 -15.87 12.61 -5.62
N ILE A 3 -14.97 12.13 -6.47
CA ILE A 3 -13.66 11.64 -6.02
C ILE A 3 -12.85 12.78 -5.40
N LYS A 4 -12.88 13.96 -6.01
CA LYS A 4 -12.19 15.13 -5.46
C LYS A 4 -12.70 15.49 -4.08
N GLU A 5 -14.01 15.53 -3.91
CA GLU A 5 -14.65 15.85 -2.63
C GLU A 5 -14.31 14.82 -1.55
N ALA A 6 -14.32 13.53 -1.91
CA ALA A 6 -13.96 12.46 -0.99
C ALA A 6 -12.49 12.54 -0.56
N VAL A 7 -11.60 12.85 -1.49
CA VAL A 7 -10.18 13.01 -1.20
C VAL A 7 -9.93 14.21 -0.30
N GLU A 8 -10.62 15.33 -0.54
CA GLU A 8 -10.51 16.51 0.31
C GLU A 8 -10.92 16.24 1.75
N VAL A 9 -12.01 15.49 1.96
CA VAL A 9 -12.44 15.08 3.30
C VAL A 9 -11.38 14.21 3.96
N TYR A 10 -10.84 13.25 3.23
CA TYR A 10 -9.81 12.35 3.76
C TYR A 10 -8.52 13.08 4.10
N LEU A 11 -8.09 14.02 3.26
CA LEU A 11 -6.92 14.85 3.51
C LEU A 11 -7.08 15.69 4.77
N LYS A 12 -8.27 16.29 4.95
CA LYS A 12 -8.57 17.06 6.14
C LYS A 12 -8.50 16.19 7.40
N PHE A 13 -9.09 15.01 7.34
CA PHE A 13 -9.05 14.06 8.44
C PHE A 13 -7.61 13.67 8.80
N SER A 14 -6.80 13.36 7.79
CA SER A 14 -5.40 12.99 8.00
C SER A 14 -4.59 14.14 8.58
N HIS A 15 -4.82 15.37 8.10
CA HIS A 15 -4.14 16.55 8.59
C HIS A 15 -4.47 16.81 10.07
N GLU A 16 -5.72 16.68 10.45
CA GLU A 16 -6.16 16.83 11.85
C GLU A 16 -5.50 15.80 12.77
N ARG A 17 -5.07 14.66 12.23
CA ARG A 17 -4.37 13.61 12.96
C ARG A 17 -2.85 13.75 12.92
N GLY A 18 -2.33 14.85 12.35
CA GLY A 18 -0.88 15.13 12.31
C GLY A 18 -0.13 14.56 11.12
N PHE A 19 -0.82 14.11 10.09
CA PHE A 19 -0.19 13.62 8.87
C PHE A 19 -0.13 14.71 7.82
N GLU A 20 0.99 14.77 7.07
CA GLU A 20 1.21 15.74 5.98
C GLU A 20 0.66 15.25 4.65
N GLY A 21 -0.47 14.70 4.60
CA GLY A 21 -1.06 14.18 3.38
C GLY A 21 -1.84 12.95 3.68
N SER A 22 -2.19 12.22 2.66
CA SER A 22 -3.06 11.07 2.77
C SER A 22 -2.40 9.84 2.17
N ALA A 23 -2.52 8.71 2.85
CA ALA A 23 -2.04 7.45 2.32
C ALA A 23 -3.08 6.85 1.38
N LEU A 24 -2.62 6.32 0.24
CA LEU A 24 -3.48 5.66 -0.75
C LEU A 24 -3.32 4.15 -0.59
N HIS A 25 -3.90 3.61 0.49
CA HIS A 25 -3.70 2.21 0.87
C HIS A 25 -4.33 1.21 -0.10
N ASP A 26 -5.52 1.46 -0.58
CA ASP A 26 -6.22 0.50 -1.45
C ASP A 26 -5.81 0.61 -2.92
N PRO A 27 -5.59 1.82 -3.48
CA PRO A 27 -5.10 1.92 -4.85
C PRO A 27 -3.71 1.37 -5.07
N LEU A 28 -2.83 1.42 -4.05
CA LEU A 28 -1.44 1.00 -4.21
C LEU A 28 -1.29 -0.50 -4.51
N PRO A 29 -1.92 -1.43 -3.77
CA PRO A 29 -1.85 -2.85 -4.12
C PRO A 29 -2.38 -3.14 -5.52
N LEU A 30 -3.43 -2.46 -5.94
CA LEU A 30 -3.99 -2.64 -7.27
C LEU A 30 -3.01 -2.15 -8.34
N ALA A 31 -2.35 -1.02 -8.12
CA ALA A 31 -1.37 -0.47 -9.04
C ALA A 31 -0.18 -1.42 -9.25
N THR A 32 0.19 -2.21 -8.24
CA THR A 32 1.31 -3.15 -8.35
C THR A 32 1.00 -4.33 -9.26
N ILE A 33 -0.27 -4.63 -9.51
CA ILE A 33 -0.67 -5.63 -10.50
C ILE A 33 -0.41 -5.08 -11.91
N ILE A 34 -0.68 -3.80 -12.13
CA ILE A 34 -0.49 -3.13 -13.42
C ILE A 34 0.98 -2.82 -13.67
N ALA A 35 1.70 -2.38 -12.65
CA ALA A 35 3.08 -1.93 -12.73
C ALA A 35 3.90 -2.55 -11.58
N PRO A 36 4.29 -3.85 -11.69
CA PRO A 36 5.03 -4.53 -10.62
C PRO A 36 6.36 -3.86 -10.25
N GLU A 37 6.95 -3.12 -11.17
CA GLU A 37 8.20 -2.41 -10.94
C GLU A 37 8.11 -1.31 -9.89
N LEU A 38 6.90 -0.94 -9.46
CA LEU A 38 6.72 0.01 -8.37
C LEU A 38 7.23 -0.51 -7.03
N LEU A 39 7.32 -1.83 -6.87
CA LEU A 39 7.73 -2.46 -5.62
C LEU A 39 9.11 -3.07 -5.71
N THR A 40 9.84 -3.00 -4.61
CA THR A 40 11.02 -3.83 -4.36
C THR A 40 10.58 -4.96 -3.45
N LEU A 41 10.65 -6.19 -3.94
CA LEU A 41 10.23 -7.38 -3.22
C LEU A 41 11.44 -8.19 -2.76
N LYS A 42 11.35 -8.74 -1.55
CA LYS A 42 12.32 -9.71 -1.03
C LYS A 42 11.57 -10.91 -0.47
N GLU A 43 12.18 -12.07 -0.59
CA GLU A 43 11.58 -13.31 -0.10
C GLU A 43 12.00 -13.57 1.35
N TYR A 44 11.00 -13.79 2.20
CA TYR A 44 11.21 -14.11 3.61
C TYR A 44 10.25 -15.22 4.05
N TYR A 45 10.59 -15.88 5.14
CA TYR A 45 9.61 -16.64 5.91
C TYR A 45 8.79 -15.63 6.72
N VAL A 46 7.48 -15.70 6.58
CA VAL A 46 6.55 -14.80 7.28
C VAL A 46 5.57 -15.63 8.07
N ASP A 47 5.31 -15.23 9.29
CA ASP A 47 4.35 -15.88 10.18
C ASP A 47 3.43 -14.83 10.81
N VAL A 48 2.35 -15.29 11.39
CA VAL A 48 1.36 -14.44 12.06
C VAL A 48 1.20 -14.93 13.49
N ASP A 49 1.16 -14.01 14.46
CA ASP A 49 0.92 -14.37 15.85
C ASP A 49 -0.55 -14.76 16.04
N ILE A 50 -0.78 -16.02 16.37
CA ILE A 50 -2.11 -16.57 16.65
C ILE A 50 -2.26 -17.01 18.10
N SER A 51 -1.35 -16.60 18.99
CA SER A 51 -1.31 -17.06 20.38
C SER A 51 -2.45 -16.53 21.25
N GLY A 52 -3.15 -15.48 20.80
CA GLY A 52 -4.21 -14.84 21.58
C GLY A 52 -3.70 -13.75 22.54
N GLY A 53 -2.39 -13.47 22.53
CA GLY A 53 -1.78 -12.42 23.34
C GLY A 53 -1.96 -11.04 22.75
N VAL A 54 -1.23 -10.06 23.30
CA VAL A 54 -1.33 -8.65 22.90
C VAL A 54 -0.90 -8.40 21.46
N SER A 55 -0.06 -9.28 20.90
CA SER A 55 0.42 -9.14 19.52
C SER A 55 -0.34 -10.04 18.54
N MET A 56 -1.48 -10.61 18.95
CA MET A 56 -2.28 -11.47 18.08
C MET A 56 -2.63 -10.77 16.77
N GLY A 57 -2.41 -11.46 15.67
CA GLY A 57 -2.64 -10.91 14.33
C GLY A 57 -1.47 -10.17 13.73
N LYS A 58 -0.40 -9.93 14.50
CA LYS A 58 0.79 -9.27 13.98
C LYS A 58 1.56 -10.21 13.06
N THR A 59 2.01 -9.69 11.92
CA THR A 59 2.87 -10.42 11.00
C THR A 59 4.35 -10.22 11.35
N PHE A 60 5.13 -11.28 11.19
CA PHE A 60 6.58 -11.26 11.46
C PHE A 60 7.31 -11.80 10.24
N ALA A 61 8.28 -11.04 9.74
CA ALA A 61 9.16 -11.50 8.68
C ALA A 61 10.51 -11.87 9.28
N ASP A 62 10.99 -13.07 8.97
CA ASP A 62 12.28 -13.56 9.44
C ASP A 62 13.41 -13.03 8.56
N ILE A 63 13.78 -11.79 8.79
CA ILE A 63 14.74 -11.05 7.95
C ILE A 63 16.14 -11.66 8.04
N PHE A 64 16.53 -12.14 9.23
CA PHE A 64 17.87 -12.65 9.47
C PHE A 64 17.98 -14.17 9.35
N ASN A 65 16.92 -14.82 8.87
CA ASN A 65 16.86 -16.28 8.70
C ASN A 65 17.21 -17.04 10.00
N VAL A 66 16.72 -16.55 11.11
CA VAL A 66 16.95 -17.14 12.44
C VAL A 66 16.22 -18.47 12.58
N SER A 67 15.01 -18.57 12.04
CA SER A 67 14.18 -19.77 12.12
C SER A 67 14.68 -20.93 11.27
N LYS A 68 15.48 -20.63 10.25
CA LYS A 68 15.93 -21.61 9.24
C LYS A 68 14.79 -22.25 8.46
N LYS A 69 13.60 -21.66 8.50
CA LYS A 69 12.46 -22.15 7.73
C LYS A 69 12.54 -21.65 6.28
N PRO A 70 12.01 -22.42 5.31
CA PRO A 70 12.03 -21.97 3.92
C PRO A 70 11.18 -20.72 3.71
N VAL A 71 11.62 -19.86 2.79
CA VAL A 71 10.84 -18.67 2.43
C VAL A 71 9.48 -19.08 1.90
N ASN A 72 8.45 -18.35 2.31
CA ASN A 72 7.07 -18.64 1.93
C ASN A 72 6.36 -17.44 1.31
N MET A 73 7.00 -16.27 1.28
CA MET A 73 6.32 -15.05 0.86
C MET A 73 7.29 -14.02 0.29
N LYS A 74 6.81 -13.27 -0.69
CA LYS A 74 7.50 -12.07 -1.17
C LYS A 74 6.94 -10.88 -0.41
N VAL A 75 7.84 -10.13 0.23
CA VAL A 75 7.46 -8.99 1.06
C VAL A 75 7.89 -7.71 0.36
N ALA A 76 6.98 -6.76 0.25
CA ALA A 76 7.28 -5.44 -0.32
C ALA A 76 8.11 -4.66 0.70
N MET A 77 9.37 -4.42 0.37
CA MET A 77 10.31 -3.72 1.25
C MET A 77 10.40 -2.24 0.93
N ASN A 78 10.07 -1.86 -0.29
CA ASN A 78 10.10 -0.48 -0.71
C ASN A 78 9.13 -0.26 -1.85
N VAL A 79 8.70 0.98 -2.02
CA VAL A 79 7.78 1.39 -3.08
C VAL A 79 8.29 2.68 -3.73
N ARG A 80 8.15 2.76 -5.06
CA ARG A 80 8.42 4.00 -5.78
C ARG A 80 7.21 4.92 -5.70
N GLY A 81 7.08 5.59 -4.55
CA GLY A 81 5.87 6.35 -4.21
C GLY A 81 5.52 7.45 -5.20
N ALA A 82 6.52 8.22 -5.66
CA ALA A 82 6.28 9.29 -6.62
C ALA A 82 5.75 8.75 -7.94
N ASP A 83 6.30 7.63 -8.41
CA ASP A 83 5.86 6.99 -9.66
C ASP A 83 4.45 6.43 -9.52
N PHE A 84 4.12 5.88 -8.35
CA PHE A 84 2.77 5.42 -8.07
C PHE A 84 1.76 6.55 -8.12
N VAL A 85 2.05 7.67 -7.46
CA VAL A 85 1.14 8.82 -7.44
C VAL A 85 0.92 9.35 -8.86
N GLU A 86 1.98 9.43 -9.66
CA GLU A 86 1.86 9.85 -11.04
C GLU A 86 0.97 8.90 -11.84
N LEU A 87 1.17 7.60 -11.71
CA LEU A 87 0.33 6.59 -12.37
C LEU A 87 -1.13 6.73 -11.93
N PHE A 88 -1.36 6.88 -10.64
CA PHE A 88 -2.71 7.04 -10.10
C PHE A 88 -3.42 8.25 -10.70
N LEU A 89 -2.75 9.41 -10.71
CA LEU A 89 -3.31 10.63 -11.26
C LEU A 89 -3.60 10.52 -12.76
N GLN A 90 -2.70 9.91 -13.52
CA GLN A 90 -2.91 9.68 -14.95
C GLN A 90 -4.14 8.81 -15.21
N ARG A 91 -4.31 7.74 -14.44
CA ARG A 91 -5.46 6.84 -14.61
C ARG A 91 -6.75 7.51 -14.21
N MET A 92 -6.75 8.30 -13.15
CA MET A 92 -7.93 9.05 -12.72
C MET A 92 -8.31 10.11 -13.74
N GLU A 93 -7.33 10.81 -14.32
CA GLU A 93 -7.58 11.79 -15.38
C GLU A 93 -8.21 11.14 -16.61
N THR A 94 -7.66 10.01 -17.04
CA THR A 94 -8.19 9.26 -18.18
C THR A 94 -9.63 8.83 -17.92
N LEU A 95 -9.93 8.32 -16.73
CA LEU A 95 -11.27 7.93 -16.35
C LEU A 95 -12.24 9.12 -16.39
N ALA A 96 -11.82 10.24 -15.83
CA ALA A 96 -12.64 11.46 -15.80
C ALA A 96 -12.99 11.95 -17.19
N LYS A 97 -12.05 11.88 -18.13
CA LYS A 97 -12.28 12.27 -19.53
C LYS A 97 -13.21 11.32 -20.27
N SER A 98 -13.30 10.06 -19.84
CA SER A 98 -14.14 9.05 -20.48
C SER A 98 -15.60 9.09 -20.01
N ILE A 99 -15.87 9.79 -18.92
CA ILE A 99 -17.21 9.91 -18.36
C ILE A 99 -17.87 11.19 -18.88
N PRO A 100 -18.98 11.06 -19.64
CA PRO A 100 -19.69 12.26 -20.14
C PRO A 100 -20.34 13.03 -19.00
N GLY A 101 -20.27 14.35 -19.10
CA GLY A 101 -20.90 15.22 -18.17
C GLY A 101 -20.06 15.78 -17.10
#